data_9033336539af7209f65ff63e13d48522
#
_entry.id   9033336539af7209f65ff63e13d48522
#
_cell.length_a   1.000
_cell.length_b   1.000
_cell.length_c   1.000
_cell.angle_alpha   90.00
_cell.angle_beta   90.00
_cell.angle_gamma   90.00
#
_symmetry.space_group_name_H-M   'P 1'
#
loop_
_entity.id
_entity.type
_entity.pdbx_description
1 polymer ?
#
loop_
_entity_poly.entity_id
_entity_poly.type
_entity_poly.pdbx_seq_one_letter_code
_entity_poly.pdbx_strand_id
1 'polypeptide(L)'
;MTDVVQSVELNKGRIEARALARFDVSSEQACFPFVAQAARLTRFVERKDKKTDDIETEFLACSCTAADLPAQAMFQADRDYWGIESGLNYRLDVSADEDKSRVRTRSSAFNLGLFRRAANSFAIAWIKKQPDKRKATLQGFYDDMSLKTSRKALSLVTASKPAWLPKS
;
A
#
# COMPACT_ATOMS: atom_id res chain seq x y z
N MET A 1 16.73 -13.89 21.80
CA MET A 1 15.94 -12.90 22.58
C MET A 1 14.62 -12.68 21.84
N THR A 2 13.48 -12.57 22.53
CA THR A 2 12.19 -12.37 21.86
C THR A 2 11.75 -10.94 22.09
N ASP A 3 11.61 -10.16 21.00
CA ASP A 3 11.12 -8.79 21.06
C ASP A 3 9.67 -8.78 20.57
N VAL A 4 8.79 -8.09 21.28
CA VAL A 4 7.37 -7.99 20.94
C VAL A 4 7.00 -6.55 20.67
N VAL A 5 6.36 -6.30 19.53
CA VAL A 5 5.81 -5.01 19.13
C VAL A 5 4.32 -5.20 18.86
N GLN A 6 3.51 -4.26 19.31
CA GLN A 6 2.06 -4.32 19.10
C GLN A 6 1.47 -2.95 18.75
N SER A 7 0.36 -2.97 18.02
CA SER A 7 -0.46 -1.79 17.74
C SER A 7 -1.94 -2.13 17.81
N VAL A 8 -2.74 -1.15 18.22
CA VAL A 8 -4.19 -1.23 18.17
C VAL A 8 -4.72 0.01 17.48
N GLU A 9 -5.54 -0.15 16.46
CA GLU A 9 -6.04 0.93 15.63
C GLU A 9 -7.55 0.80 15.41
N LEU A 10 -8.24 1.93 15.35
CA LEU A 10 -9.62 2.00 14.90
C LEU A 10 -9.64 2.32 13.39
N ASN A 11 -10.03 1.35 12.57
CA ASN A 11 -10.04 1.49 11.12
C ASN A 11 -11.44 1.21 10.56
N LYS A 12 -12.08 2.24 9.97
CA LYS A 12 -13.40 2.14 9.34
C LYS A 12 -14.46 1.46 10.23
N GLY A 13 -14.46 1.77 11.54
CA GLY A 13 -15.42 1.25 12.51
C GLY A 13 -15.14 -0.16 13.04
N ARG A 14 -13.98 -0.74 12.75
CA ARG A 14 -13.48 -1.98 13.31
C ARG A 14 -12.21 -1.74 14.13
N ILE A 15 -12.00 -2.52 15.17
CA ILE A 15 -10.78 -2.50 15.95
C ILE A 15 -9.82 -3.53 15.33
N GLU A 16 -8.63 -3.08 14.97
CA GLU A 16 -7.56 -3.94 14.46
C GLU A 16 -6.40 -3.93 15.47
N ALA A 17 -6.12 -5.07 16.07
CA ALA A 17 -4.94 -5.28 16.89
C ALA A 17 -3.93 -6.14 16.13
N ARG A 18 -2.66 -5.77 16.19
CA ARG A 18 -1.56 -6.52 15.58
C ARG A 18 -0.44 -6.68 16.59
N ALA A 19 0.15 -7.85 16.64
CA ALA A 19 1.31 -8.15 17.48
C ALA A 19 2.35 -8.92 16.66
N LEU A 20 3.59 -8.43 16.66
CA LEU A 20 4.73 -9.11 16.05
C LEU A 20 5.66 -9.55 17.17
N ALA A 21 5.94 -10.86 17.23
CA ALA A 21 6.94 -11.45 18.09
C ALA A 21 8.14 -11.87 17.23
N ARG A 22 9.27 -11.18 17.37
CA ARG A 22 10.52 -11.44 16.66
C ARG A 22 11.45 -12.30 17.50
N PHE A 23 12.21 -13.16 16.87
CA PHE A 23 13.24 -13.99 17.50
C PHE A 23 14.41 -14.24 16.54
N ASP A 24 15.62 -14.34 17.10
CA ASP A 24 16.80 -14.71 16.35
C ASP A 24 16.73 -16.19 15.99
N VAL A 25 17.09 -16.53 14.76
CA VAL A 25 17.09 -17.90 14.27
C VAL A 25 18.24 -18.10 13.31
N SER A 26 18.92 -19.26 13.39
CA SER A 26 19.91 -19.62 12.38
C SER A 26 19.25 -20.23 11.13
N SER A 27 19.96 -20.19 10.00
CA SER A 27 19.52 -20.85 8.77
C SER A 27 19.31 -22.33 8.94
N GLU A 28 20.05 -22.99 9.83
CA GLU A 28 19.91 -24.40 10.16
C GLU A 28 18.62 -24.67 10.91
N GLN A 29 18.29 -23.84 11.93
CA GLN A 29 17.06 -23.96 12.70
C GLN A 29 15.81 -23.66 11.86
N ALA A 30 15.90 -22.70 10.96
CA ALA A 30 14.80 -22.34 10.07
C ALA A 30 14.65 -23.28 8.87
N CYS A 31 15.64 -24.12 8.58
CA CYS A 31 15.76 -24.91 7.34
C CYS A 31 15.59 -24.03 6.09
N PHE A 32 16.02 -22.78 6.17
CA PHE A 32 15.91 -21.82 5.08
C PHE A 32 17.22 -21.01 4.95
N PRO A 33 17.81 -20.92 3.75
CA PRO A 33 19.11 -20.28 3.57
C PRO A 33 19.05 -18.78 3.87
N PHE A 34 20.13 -18.25 4.44
CA PHE A 34 20.34 -16.83 4.74
C PHE A 34 19.39 -16.20 5.76
N VAL A 35 18.55 -16.95 6.43
CA VAL A 35 17.71 -16.41 7.52
C VAL A 35 18.58 -16.05 8.71
N ALA A 36 18.42 -14.84 9.23
CA ALA A 36 19.05 -14.35 10.45
C ALA A 36 18.04 -14.09 11.57
N GLN A 37 16.78 -13.84 11.22
CA GLN A 37 15.69 -13.67 12.17
C GLN A 37 14.36 -14.10 11.58
N ALA A 38 13.44 -14.49 12.46
CA ALA A 38 12.06 -14.79 12.12
C ALA A 38 11.11 -14.03 13.03
N ALA A 39 9.87 -13.87 12.57
CA ALA A 39 8.83 -13.30 13.40
C ALA A 39 7.50 -14.01 13.18
N ARG A 40 6.66 -13.99 14.21
CA ARG A 40 5.25 -14.34 14.14
C ARG A 40 4.43 -13.07 14.24
N LEU A 41 3.69 -12.76 13.17
CA LEU A 41 2.73 -11.67 13.14
C LEU A 41 1.33 -12.24 13.39
N THR A 42 0.66 -11.75 14.42
CA THR A 42 -0.74 -12.08 14.71
C THR A 42 -1.59 -10.84 14.51
N ARG A 43 -2.65 -10.98 13.74
CA ARG A 43 -3.63 -9.93 13.47
C ARG A 43 -4.98 -10.36 14.02
N PHE A 44 -5.59 -9.48 14.81
CA PHE A 44 -6.93 -9.62 15.36
C PHE A 44 -7.82 -8.52 14.82
N VAL A 45 -9.00 -8.86 14.34
CA VAL A 45 -9.98 -7.89 13.81
C VAL A 45 -11.32 -8.11 14.47
N GLU A 46 -11.72 -7.15 15.29
CA GLU A 46 -13.05 -7.10 15.88
C GLU A 46 -13.97 -6.24 14.99
N ARG A 47 -15.09 -6.81 14.55
CA ARG A 47 -16.10 -6.13 13.73
C ARG A 47 -17.41 -6.08 14.49
N LYS A 48 -18.05 -4.90 14.56
CA LYS A 48 -19.33 -4.71 15.24
C LYS A 48 -20.46 -5.59 14.69
N ASP A 49 -20.36 -6.02 13.43
CA ASP A 49 -21.43 -6.72 12.72
C ASP A 49 -21.22 -8.24 12.64
N LYS A 50 -20.09 -8.75 13.10
CA LYS A 50 -19.80 -10.19 13.11
C LYS A 50 -19.71 -10.75 14.53
N LYS A 51 -20.29 -11.94 14.72
CA LYS A 51 -20.25 -12.67 15.99
C LYS A 51 -18.91 -13.37 16.25
N THR A 52 -18.01 -13.42 15.27
CA THR A 52 -16.72 -14.11 15.36
C THR A 52 -15.61 -13.14 14.99
N ASP A 53 -14.61 -13.08 15.87
CA ASP A 53 -13.39 -12.33 15.64
C ASP A 53 -12.52 -13.06 14.63
N ASP A 54 -11.93 -12.34 13.69
CA ASP A 54 -10.99 -12.91 12.73
C ASP A 54 -9.57 -12.83 13.32
N ILE A 55 -8.92 -13.98 13.52
CA ILE A 55 -7.53 -14.08 13.94
C ILE A 55 -6.72 -14.67 12.79
N GLU A 56 -5.74 -13.93 12.33
CA GLU A 56 -4.79 -14.37 11.29
C GLU A 56 -3.39 -14.41 11.89
N THR A 57 -2.63 -15.45 11.54
CA THR A 57 -1.23 -15.57 11.95
C THR A 57 -0.36 -15.83 10.72
N GLU A 58 0.68 -15.03 10.59
CA GLU A 58 1.68 -15.13 9.53
C GLU A 58 3.07 -15.31 10.14
N PHE A 59 3.95 -15.99 9.40
CA PHE A 59 5.36 -16.15 9.78
C PHE A 59 6.23 -15.41 8.76
N LEU A 60 7.11 -14.58 9.27
CA LEU A 60 8.04 -13.79 8.49
C LEU A 60 9.45 -14.34 8.68
N ALA A 61 10.21 -14.44 7.60
CA ALA A 61 11.62 -14.77 7.61
C ALA A 61 12.43 -13.61 7.00
N CYS A 62 13.56 -13.26 7.62
CA CYS A 62 14.37 -12.14 7.19
C CYS A 62 15.85 -12.49 7.23
N SER A 63 16.60 -12.06 6.20
CA SER A 63 18.05 -12.21 6.12
C SER A 63 18.83 -11.09 6.83
N CYS A 64 18.16 -9.97 7.14
CA CYS A 64 18.77 -8.90 7.94
C CYS A 64 18.88 -9.33 9.41
N THR A 65 19.92 -8.88 10.08
CA THR A 65 20.05 -9.09 11.54
C THR A 65 19.12 -8.18 12.33
N ALA A 66 18.93 -8.46 13.62
CA ALA A 66 18.15 -7.60 14.50
C ALA A 66 18.73 -6.18 14.66
N ALA A 67 20.05 -6.01 14.46
CA ALA A 67 20.71 -4.71 14.48
C ALA A 67 20.33 -3.88 13.23
N ASP A 68 20.23 -4.54 12.07
CA ASP A 68 19.91 -3.87 10.79
C ASP A 68 18.39 -3.63 10.64
N LEU A 69 17.58 -4.58 11.11
CA LEU A 69 16.12 -4.50 11.05
C LEU A 69 15.50 -4.91 12.39
N PRO A 70 15.40 -4.00 13.36
CA PRO A 70 14.77 -4.28 14.64
C PRO A 70 13.27 -4.56 14.51
N ALA A 71 12.67 -5.18 15.54
CA ALA A 71 11.26 -5.62 15.53
C ALA A 71 10.27 -4.53 15.11
N GLN A 72 10.47 -3.30 15.56
CA GLN A 72 9.62 -2.16 15.17
C GLN A 72 9.71 -1.84 13.67
N ALA A 73 10.92 -1.88 13.10
CA ALA A 73 11.13 -1.63 11.69
C ALA A 73 10.56 -2.79 10.83
N MET A 74 10.72 -4.03 11.28
CA MET A 74 10.11 -5.21 10.62
C MET A 74 8.57 -5.11 10.64
N PHE A 75 7.98 -4.72 11.75
CA PHE A 75 6.54 -4.51 11.88
C PHE A 75 6.01 -3.41 10.95
N GLN A 76 6.78 -2.33 10.78
CA GLN A 76 6.43 -1.25 9.85
C GLN A 76 6.61 -1.68 8.38
N ALA A 77 7.68 -2.40 8.07
CA ALA A 77 7.95 -2.89 6.72
C ALA A 77 6.84 -3.82 6.20
N ASP A 78 6.30 -4.69 7.06
CA ASP A 78 5.13 -5.52 6.73
C ASP A 78 3.91 -4.65 6.35
N ARG A 79 3.64 -3.62 7.13
CA ARG A 79 2.54 -2.68 6.84
C ARG A 79 2.74 -1.94 5.51
N ASP A 80 3.97 -1.52 5.24
CA ASP A 80 4.30 -0.79 4.01
C ASP A 80 4.18 -1.71 2.78
N TYR A 81 4.57 -2.98 2.90
CA TYR A 81 4.38 -3.98 1.86
C TYR A 81 2.89 -4.16 1.49
N TRP A 82 2.04 -4.37 2.49
CA TRP A 82 0.58 -4.44 2.27
C TRP A 82 0.01 -3.14 1.72
N GLY A 83 0.62 -2.00 2.05
CA GLY A 83 0.30 -0.69 1.48
C GLY A 83 0.56 -0.61 -0.03
N ILE A 84 1.60 -1.29 -0.54
CA ILE A 84 1.87 -1.38 -1.98
C ILE A 84 0.78 -2.21 -2.66
N GLU A 85 0.46 -3.38 -2.12
CA GLU A 85 -0.49 -4.30 -2.72
C GLU A 85 -1.92 -3.74 -2.70
N SER A 86 -2.41 -3.35 -1.54
CA SER A 86 -3.75 -2.79 -1.38
C SER A 86 -3.90 -1.34 -1.89
N GLY A 87 -2.80 -0.59 -1.96
CA GLY A 87 -2.76 0.78 -2.42
C GLY A 87 -2.49 0.93 -3.90
N LEU A 88 -1.32 0.51 -4.36
CA LEU A 88 -0.88 0.71 -5.75
C LEU A 88 -1.50 -0.33 -6.68
N ASN A 89 -1.32 -1.63 -6.40
CA ASN A 89 -1.78 -2.69 -7.28
C ASN A 89 -3.31 -2.68 -7.40
N TYR A 90 -4.02 -2.60 -6.28
CA TYR A 90 -5.48 -2.48 -6.31
C TYR A 90 -5.97 -1.31 -7.18
N ARG A 91 -5.30 -0.16 -7.14
CA ARG A 91 -5.68 0.99 -7.97
C ARG A 91 -5.40 0.78 -9.45
N LEU A 92 -4.33 0.07 -9.79
CA LEU A 92 -4.02 -0.25 -11.17
C LEU A 92 -4.99 -1.31 -11.72
N ASP A 93 -5.29 -2.34 -10.95
CA ASP A 93 -6.11 -3.47 -11.39
C ASP A 93 -7.60 -3.11 -11.42
N VAL A 94 -8.12 -2.52 -10.35
CA VAL A 94 -9.55 -2.24 -10.19
C VAL A 94 -9.94 -0.89 -10.80
N SER A 95 -9.15 0.16 -10.57
CA SER A 95 -9.53 1.51 -10.99
C SER A 95 -9.02 1.90 -12.37
N ALA A 96 -7.89 1.36 -12.79
CA ALA A 96 -7.32 1.58 -14.12
C ALA A 96 -7.55 0.39 -15.07
N ASP A 97 -8.25 -0.66 -14.63
CA ASP A 97 -8.58 -1.85 -15.40
C ASP A 97 -7.34 -2.49 -16.09
N GLU A 98 -6.18 -2.55 -15.40
CA GLU A 98 -4.95 -3.05 -15.99
C GLU A 98 -5.10 -4.52 -16.38
N ASP A 99 -5.70 -5.33 -15.53
CA ASP A 99 -5.96 -6.76 -15.76
C ASP A 99 -6.95 -7.04 -16.91
N LYS A 100 -7.85 -6.10 -17.18
CA LYS A 100 -8.82 -6.23 -18.28
C LYS A 100 -8.25 -5.75 -19.61
N SER A 101 -7.01 -5.28 -19.64
CA SER A 101 -6.38 -4.75 -20.85
C SER A 101 -6.20 -5.84 -21.90
N ARG A 102 -6.74 -5.62 -23.10
CA ARG A 102 -6.60 -6.49 -24.25
C ARG A 102 -5.41 -6.14 -25.16
N VAL A 103 -4.57 -5.21 -24.73
CA VAL A 103 -3.39 -4.81 -25.49
C VAL A 103 -2.36 -5.94 -25.44
N ARG A 104 -2.03 -6.48 -26.60
CA ARG A 104 -1.13 -7.65 -26.72
C ARG A 104 0.28 -7.28 -27.21
N THR A 105 0.44 -6.13 -27.86
CA THR A 105 1.74 -5.66 -28.33
C THR A 105 2.56 -5.21 -27.15
N ARG A 106 3.77 -5.76 -26.98
CA ARG A 106 4.64 -5.51 -25.83
C ARG A 106 4.92 -4.02 -25.60
N SER A 107 5.27 -3.28 -26.65
CA SER A 107 5.54 -1.85 -26.58
C SER A 107 4.29 -1.03 -26.18
N SER A 108 3.13 -1.37 -26.74
CA SER A 108 1.88 -0.69 -26.40
C SER A 108 1.43 -1.00 -24.97
N ALA A 109 1.58 -2.25 -24.52
CA ALA A 109 1.28 -2.64 -23.14
C ALA A 109 2.20 -1.91 -22.14
N PHE A 110 3.51 -1.82 -22.45
CA PHE A 110 4.45 -1.09 -21.65
C PHE A 110 4.12 0.41 -21.55
N ASN A 111 3.87 1.06 -22.68
CA ASN A 111 3.51 2.48 -22.72
C ASN A 111 2.20 2.75 -21.97
N LEU A 112 1.18 1.93 -22.17
CA LEU A 112 -0.09 2.05 -21.45
C LEU A 112 0.10 1.89 -19.94
N GLY A 113 0.92 0.94 -19.49
CA GLY A 113 1.27 0.75 -18.09
C GLY A 113 1.99 1.97 -17.51
N LEU A 114 2.91 2.61 -18.25
CA LEU A 114 3.55 3.86 -17.82
C LEU A 114 2.56 5.00 -17.65
N PHE A 115 1.64 5.20 -18.61
CA PHE A 115 0.61 6.23 -18.51
C PHE A 115 -0.34 5.99 -17.34
N ARG A 116 -0.75 4.75 -17.08
CA ARG A 116 -1.60 4.41 -15.93
C ARG A 116 -0.89 4.70 -14.60
N ARG A 117 0.39 4.35 -14.48
CA ARG A 117 1.18 4.64 -13.26
C ARG A 117 1.39 6.12 -13.06
N ALA A 118 1.66 6.88 -14.12
CA ALA A 118 1.75 8.33 -14.05
C ALA A 118 0.42 8.96 -13.61
N ALA A 119 -0.70 8.58 -14.24
CA ALA A 119 -2.03 9.06 -13.86
C ALA A 119 -2.37 8.73 -12.40
N ASN A 120 -2.06 7.53 -11.93
CA ASN A 120 -2.27 7.13 -10.54
C ASN A 120 -1.40 7.96 -9.58
N SER A 121 -0.15 8.26 -9.93
CA SER A 121 0.73 9.12 -9.13
C SER A 121 0.16 10.55 -9.00
N PHE A 122 -0.35 11.11 -10.08
CA PHE A 122 -1.03 12.40 -10.06
C PHE A 122 -2.30 12.36 -9.20
N ALA A 123 -3.10 11.30 -9.33
CA ALA A 123 -4.29 11.13 -8.51
C ALA A 123 -3.97 11.06 -7.00
N ILE A 124 -2.92 10.34 -6.62
CA ILE A 124 -2.48 10.26 -5.21
C ILE A 124 -2.06 11.64 -4.70
N ALA A 125 -1.29 12.40 -5.48
CA ALA A 125 -0.86 13.75 -5.12
C ALA A 125 -2.07 14.69 -4.97
N TRP A 126 -3.07 14.57 -5.84
CA TRP A 126 -4.30 15.34 -5.77
C TRP A 126 -5.14 14.95 -4.55
N ILE A 127 -5.35 13.65 -4.29
CA ILE A 127 -6.09 13.12 -3.13
C ILE A 127 -5.51 13.64 -1.82
N LYS A 128 -4.18 13.64 -1.68
CA LYS A 128 -3.50 14.15 -0.48
C LYS A 128 -3.79 15.62 -0.19
N LYS A 129 -4.07 16.40 -1.21
CA LYS A 129 -4.34 17.85 -1.11
C LYS A 129 -5.82 18.20 -1.01
N GLN A 130 -6.73 17.25 -1.22
CA GLN A 130 -8.16 17.51 -1.14
C GLN A 130 -8.59 17.86 0.29
N PRO A 131 -9.19 19.02 0.51
CA PRO A 131 -9.73 19.39 1.81
C PRO A 131 -10.98 18.56 2.17
N ASP A 132 -11.79 18.22 1.17
CA ASP A 132 -12.99 17.40 1.34
C ASP A 132 -12.63 15.92 1.24
N LYS A 133 -12.62 15.24 2.38
CA LYS A 133 -12.31 13.80 2.47
C LYS A 133 -13.26 12.92 1.66
N ARG A 134 -14.49 13.36 1.41
CA ARG A 134 -15.47 12.59 0.61
C ARG A 134 -15.11 12.59 -0.87
N LYS A 135 -14.49 13.67 -1.35
CA LYS A 135 -14.02 13.80 -2.73
C LYS A 135 -12.57 13.30 -2.92
N ALA A 136 -11.85 13.08 -1.83
CA ALA A 136 -10.47 12.61 -1.85
C ALA A 136 -10.38 11.13 -2.27
N THR A 137 -10.90 10.82 -3.45
CA THR A 137 -10.94 9.48 -4.05
C THR A 137 -10.41 9.51 -5.47
N LEU A 138 -10.08 8.34 -6.01
CA LEU A 138 -9.62 8.23 -7.40
C LEU A 138 -10.73 8.67 -8.39
N GLN A 139 -11.97 8.27 -8.13
CA GLN A 139 -13.12 8.74 -8.92
C GLN A 139 -13.26 10.25 -8.85
N GLY A 140 -13.16 10.86 -7.68
CA GLY A 140 -13.20 12.31 -7.51
C GLY A 140 -12.09 13.04 -8.29
N PHE A 141 -10.90 12.43 -8.41
CA PHE A 141 -9.82 12.92 -9.27
C PHE A 141 -10.23 12.90 -10.75
N TYR A 142 -10.74 11.78 -11.25
CA TYR A 142 -11.17 11.67 -12.64
C TYR A 142 -12.32 12.62 -12.95
N ASP A 143 -13.28 12.76 -12.07
CA ASP A 143 -14.40 13.70 -12.22
C ASP A 143 -13.89 15.14 -12.31
N ASP A 144 -12.98 15.55 -11.42
CA ASP A 144 -12.39 16.89 -11.43
C ASP A 144 -11.54 17.16 -12.68
N MET A 145 -10.81 16.17 -13.17
CA MET A 145 -9.99 16.28 -14.39
C MET A 145 -10.84 16.35 -15.67
N SER A 146 -12.01 15.72 -15.69
CA SER A 146 -12.93 15.75 -16.83
C SER A 146 -13.76 17.01 -16.92
N LEU A 147 -13.86 17.82 -15.85
CA LEU A 147 -14.61 19.06 -15.84
C LEU A 147 -14.06 20.10 -16.83
N LYS A 148 -14.96 20.93 -17.39
CA LYS A 148 -14.61 22.07 -18.25
C LYS A 148 -13.70 21.67 -19.43
N THR A 149 -14.14 20.67 -20.19
CA THR A 149 -13.40 20.21 -21.38
C THR A 149 -11.97 19.74 -21.10
N SER A 150 -11.75 19.11 -19.93
CA SER A 150 -10.46 18.54 -19.52
C SER A 150 -9.30 19.56 -19.43
N ARG A 151 -9.59 20.84 -19.25
CA ARG A 151 -8.54 21.89 -19.11
C ARG A 151 -7.57 21.61 -17.96
N LYS A 152 -8.08 21.06 -16.85
CA LYS A 152 -7.23 20.68 -15.71
C LYS A 152 -6.30 19.53 -16.09
N ALA A 153 -6.81 18.50 -16.76
CA ALA A 153 -6.00 17.40 -17.25
C ALA A 153 -4.92 17.85 -18.23
N LEU A 154 -5.28 18.75 -19.16
CA LEU A 154 -4.31 19.33 -20.09
C LEU A 154 -3.23 20.12 -19.34
N SER A 155 -3.61 20.92 -18.35
CA SER A 155 -2.65 21.67 -17.51
C SER A 155 -1.70 20.76 -16.75
N LEU A 156 -2.13 19.56 -16.34
CA LEU A 156 -1.27 18.55 -15.73
C LEU A 156 -0.10 18.13 -16.61
N VAL A 157 -0.38 17.97 -17.89
CA VAL A 157 0.59 17.45 -18.87
C VAL A 157 1.47 18.58 -19.44
N THR A 158 0.94 19.79 -19.56
CA THR A 158 1.63 20.90 -20.24
C THR A 158 2.27 21.91 -19.31
N ALA A 159 1.80 22.04 -18.06
CA ALA A 159 2.35 23.01 -17.12
C ALA A 159 3.63 22.47 -16.43
N SER A 160 4.69 23.27 -16.44
CA SER A 160 5.94 22.95 -15.73
C SER A 160 5.77 22.87 -14.20
N LYS A 161 4.79 23.57 -13.65
CA LYS A 161 4.42 23.53 -12.21
C LYS A 161 2.90 23.62 -12.06
N PRO A 162 2.15 22.52 -12.18
CA PRO A 162 0.72 22.53 -11.92
C PRO A 162 0.43 23.02 -10.50
N ALA A 163 -0.53 23.94 -10.34
CA ALA A 163 -0.82 24.64 -9.09
C ALA A 163 -1.21 23.69 -7.92
N TRP A 164 -1.57 22.46 -8.22
CA TRP A 164 -1.96 21.44 -7.24
C TRP A 164 -0.82 20.47 -6.87
N LEU A 165 0.34 20.52 -7.54
CA LEU A 165 1.51 19.77 -7.08
C LEU A 165 2.07 20.39 -5.79
N PRO A 166 2.61 19.58 -4.88
CA PRO A 166 3.34 20.09 -3.72
C PRO A 166 4.46 21.04 -4.18
N LYS A 167 4.56 22.19 -3.55
CA LYS A 167 5.78 23.00 -3.67
C LYS A 167 6.87 22.22 -2.94
N SER A 168 7.91 21.83 -3.66
CA SER A 168 9.15 21.27 -3.08
C SER A 168 9.77 22.26 -2.12
#